data_3643d0c1327187552f51d1c4e58ffd68
#
_entry.id   3643d0c1327187552f51d1c4e58ffd68
#
_cell.length_a   1.000
_cell.length_b   1.000
_cell.length_c   1.000
_cell.angle_alpha   90.00
_cell.angle_beta   90.00
_cell.angle_gamma   90.00
#
_symmetry.space_group_name_H-M   'P 1'
#
loop_
_entity.id
_entity.type
_entity.pdbx_description
1 polymer ?
#
loop_
_entity_poly.entity_id
_entity_poly.type
_entity_poly.pdbx_seq_one_letter_code
_entity_poly.pdbx_strand_id
1 'polypeptide(L)'
;MKFDFLIVGSGFYGSVLAERISKILNKTVLIIDKRSHIGGNCFSDLCKKTNIEYHKYGTHIFHTSNKKVMDYMSPFMKLNNYRHQVLTKHKNYVYQMPINLETINSLFKKNFSPSEAKEFIRSLSQKENILKPENFEEKALSIIGRKLYNAFIKNYTFKQWGINPKELPASTFNRLPVRFNYNEDYFNHCNWQGIPENGYTEIFEKLLSSKRIKTLLNCDFFTNVESFKPKYATIYTGPIDKFFNYKFGKLGWRSLNFKHLIKTIPDYQGTAVMNYADLNYKYTRIHEPIHLHPERKINSKSTLIIEEYPIYNNDEPYYPINDINSKDALKKYKHLSKTVPNIFFGGRLADYAYYDMDMTISAALQKFEKIKKII
;
A
#
# COMPACT_ATOMS: atom_id res chain seq x y z
N MET A 1 0.59 13.27 -32.26
CA MET A 1 1.01 11.84 -32.34
C MET A 1 -0.26 11.00 -32.41
N LYS A 2 -0.36 10.05 -33.36
CA LYS A 2 -1.52 9.13 -33.44
C LYS A 2 -1.27 7.90 -32.57
N PHE A 3 -2.20 7.56 -31.69
CA PHE A 3 -2.19 6.37 -30.84
C PHE A 3 -3.63 5.89 -30.59
N ASP A 4 -3.76 4.61 -30.29
CA ASP A 4 -5.08 3.95 -30.13
C ASP A 4 -5.67 4.22 -28.75
N PHE A 5 -4.84 4.15 -27.70
CA PHE A 5 -5.23 4.35 -26.31
C PHE A 5 -4.33 5.36 -25.59
N LEU A 6 -4.94 6.18 -24.75
CA LEU A 6 -4.24 6.96 -23.74
C LEU A 6 -4.39 6.28 -22.38
N ILE A 7 -3.30 6.13 -21.63
CA ILE A 7 -3.34 5.68 -20.24
C ILE A 7 -2.73 6.77 -19.37
N VAL A 8 -3.46 7.22 -18.37
CA VAL A 8 -3.05 8.24 -17.41
C VAL A 8 -2.64 7.57 -16.11
N GLY A 9 -1.35 7.54 -15.83
CA GLY A 9 -0.72 6.89 -14.68
C GLY A 9 -0.01 5.59 -15.01
N SER A 10 1.29 5.52 -14.70
CA SER A 10 2.20 4.41 -15.01
C SER A 10 2.44 3.46 -13.82
N GLY A 11 1.55 3.43 -12.82
CA GLY A 11 1.54 2.41 -11.78
C GLY A 11 1.05 1.05 -12.29
N PHE A 12 0.93 0.03 -11.42
CA PHE A 12 0.53 -1.32 -11.83
C PHE A 12 -0.73 -1.36 -12.69
N TYR A 13 -1.78 -0.63 -12.31
CA TYR A 13 -3.03 -0.67 -13.07
C TYR A 13 -2.84 -0.22 -14.52
N GLY A 14 -2.21 0.92 -14.72
CA GLY A 14 -1.96 1.46 -16.07
C GLY A 14 -0.97 0.63 -16.86
N SER A 15 0.12 0.18 -16.25
CA SER A 15 1.18 -0.59 -16.92
C SER A 15 0.70 -1.99 -17.33
N VAL A 16 -0.10 -2.66 -16.51
CA VAL A 16 -0.74 -3.94 -16.85
C VAL A 16 -1.69 -3.78 -18.04
N LEU A 17 -2.51 -2.73 -18.05
CA LEU A 17 -3.39 -2.46 -19.18
C LEU A 17 -2.62 -2.10 -20.45
N ALA A 18 -1.56 -1.32 -20.35
CA ALA A 18 -0.70 -0.99 -21.49
C ALA A 18 -0.10 -2.25 -22.12
N GLU A 19 0.44 -3.13 -21.29
CA GLU A 19 1.01 -4.41 -21.72
C GLU A 19 -0.05 -5.28 -22.40
N ARG A 20 -1.22 -5.50 -21.78
CA ARG A 20 -2.30 -6.31 -22.35
C ARG A 20 -2.83 -5.75 -23.66
N ILE A 21 -3.09 -4.44 -23.74
CA ILE A 21 -3.58 -3.76 -24.94
C ILE A 21 -2.57 -3.90 -26.08
N SER A 22 -1.29 -3.65 -25.81
CA SER A 22 -0.24 -3.71 -26.83
C SER A 22 0.00 -5.15 -27.32
N LYS A 23 0.02 -6.13 -26.41
CA LYS A 23 0.35 -7.52 -26.72
C LYS A 23 -0.82 -8.32 -27.29
N ILE A 24 -2.00 -8.15 -26.74
CA ILE A 24 -3.17 -8.98 -27.10
C ILE A 24 -4.02 -8.33 -28.20
N LEU A 25 -4.25 -7.01 -28.12
CA LEU A 25 -5.03 -6.28 -29.11
C LEU A 25 -4.20 -5.71 -30.27
N ASN A 26 -2.86 -5.81 -30.19
CA ASN A 26 -1.94 -5.21 -31.16
C ASN A 26 -2.17 -3.70 -31.39
N LYS A 27 -2.60 -2.98 -30.34
CA LYS A 27 -2.89 -1.54 -30.41
C LYS A 27 -1.74 -0.72 -29.85
N THR A 28 -1.64 0.51 -30.31
CA THR A 28 -0.66 1.49 -29.81
C THR A 28 -1.16 2.20 -28.57
N VAL A 29 -0.29 2.37 -27.59
CA VAL A 29 -0.60 2.99 -26.30
C VAL A 29 0.35 4.15 -26.03
N LEU A 30 -0.21 5.29 -25.71
CA LEU A 30 0.52 6.36 -25.03
C LEU A 30 0.20 6.29 -23.55
N ILE A 31 1.22 6.06 -22.71
CA ILE A 31 1.08 6.15 -21.24
C ILE A 31 1.76 7.41 -20.75
N ILE A 32 1.07 8.20 -19.96
CA ILE A 32 1.58 9.45 -19.38
C ILE A 32 1.60 9.37 -17.86
N ASP A 33 2.59 10.01 -17.24
CA ASP A 33 2.63 10.17 -15.79
C ASP A 33 3.13 11.57 -15.41
N LYS A 34 2.52 12.17 -14.39
CA LYS A 34 2.95 13.47 -13.85
C LYS A 34 4.33 13.41 -13.18
N ARG A 35 4.76 12.24 -12.74
CA ARG A 35 6.05 12.00 -12.10
C ARG A 35 7.17 11.82 -13.14
N SER A 36 8.40 11.97 -12.68
CA SER A 36 9.62 11.78 -13.49
C SER A 36 10.03 10.30 -13.63
N HIS A 37 9.22 9.37 -13.15
CA HIS A 37 9.51 7.94 -13.16
C HIS A 37 8.22 7.12 -13.38
N ILE A 38 8.37 5.91 -13.87
CA ILE A 38 7.32 4.88 -13.97
C ILE A 38 7.09 4.21 -12.62
N GLY A 39 6.08 3.33 -12.52
CA GLY A 39 5.85 2.47 -11.37
C GLY A 39 4.92 3.05 -10.30
N GLY A 40 4.55 4.33 -10.41
CA GLY A 40 3.67 4.97 -9.43
C GLY A 40 4.25 4.88 -8.01
N ASN A 41 3.46 4.42 -7.03
CA ASN A 41 3.93 4.25 -5.65
C ASN A 41 4.87 3.05 -5.47
N CYS A 42 4.95 2.14 -6.43
CA CYS A 42 5.85 0.98 -6.37
C CYS A 42 7.24 1.26 -6.99
N PHE A 43 7.57 2.51 -7.26
CA PHE A 43 8.90 2.88 -7.76
C PHE A 43 9.96 2.57 -6.71
N SER A 44 10.99 1.82 -7.13
CA SER A 44 12.23 1.59 -6.36
C SER A 44 13.44 2.21 -7.05
N ASP A 45 14.43 2.61 -6.26
CA ASP A 45 15.66 3.23 -6.73
C ASP A 45 16.84 2.84 -5.83
N LEU A 46 18.05 3.07 -6.28
CA LEU A 46 19.27 2.84 -5.51
C LEU A 46 19.73 4.13 -4.81
N CYS A 47 19.97 4.03 -3.52
CA CYS A 47 20.62 5.12 -2.79
C CYS A 47 22.07 5.25 -3.22
N LYS A 48 22.43 6.33 -3.92
CA LYS A 48 23.78 6.56 -4.47
C LYS A 48 24.92 6.49 -3.46
N LYS A 49 24.64 6.77 -2.17
CA LYS A 49 25.66 6.78 -1.11
C LYS A 49 25.88 5.42 -0.46
N THR A 50 24.85 4.60 -0.35
CA THR A 50 24.92 3.32 0.35
C THR A 50 24.79 2.12 -0.60
N ASN A 51 24.41 2.35 -1.85
CA ASN A 51 24.05 1.31 -2.84
C ASN A 51 22.95 0.36 -2.35
N ILE A 52 22.10 0.84 -1.42
CA ILE A 52 20.93 0.09 -0.93
C ILE A 52 19.75 0.48 -1.79
N GLU A 53 19.05 -0.52 -2.33
CA GLU A 53 17.76 -0.30 -2.99
C GLU A 53 16.68 0.09 -1.97
N TYR A 54 15.85 1.05 -2.32
CA TYR A 54 14.76 1.52 -1.47
C TYR A 54 13.48 1.78 -2.28
N HIS A 55 12.35 1.66 -1.61
CA HIS A 55 11.05 2.01 -2.17
C HIS A 55 10.74 3.46 -1.81
N LYS A 56 10.61 4.32 -2.82
CA LYS A 56 10.50 5.77 -2.63
C LYS A 56 9.25 6.20 -1.86
N TYR A 57 8.18 5.42 -1.95
CA TYR A 57 6.86 5.75 -1.38
C TYR A 57 6.44 4.78 -0.28
N GLY A 58 7.39 4.34 0.54
CA GLY A 58 7.19 3.36 1.61
C GLY A 58 7.45 1.93 1.17
N THR A 59 7.74 1.08 2.14
CA THR A 59 8.07 -0.32 1.86
C THR A 59 6.86 -1.06 1.27
N HIS A 60 7.05 -1.59 0.08
CA HIS A 60 6.09 -2.41 -0.64
C HIS A 60 6.57 -3.85 -0.63
N ILE A 61 5.76 -4.77 -0.12
CA ILE A 61 6.01 -6.21 -0.15
C ILE A 61 5.00 -6.83 -1.13
N PHE A 62 5.47 -7.53 -2.15
CA PHE A 62 4.56 -8.27 -3.01
C PHE A 62 4.07 -9.51 -2.26
N HIS A 63 2.76 -9.67 -2.16
CA HIS A 63 2.13 -10.84 -1.57
C HIS A 63 0.80 -11.14 -2.26
N THR A 64 0.48 -12.41 -2.41
CA THR A 64 -0.78 -12.84 -3.02
C THR A 64 -1.07 -14.32 -2.74
N SER A 65 -2.35 -14.69 -2.77
CA SER A 65 -2.81 -16.08 -2.95
C SER A 65 -3.55 -16.26 -4.29
N ASN A 66 -3.61 -15.20 -5.10
CA ASN A 66 -4.28 -15.23 -6.39
C ASN A 66 -3.35 -15.81 -7.46
N LYS A 67 -3.58 -17.09 -7.81
CA LYS A 67 -2.79 -17.78 -8.82
C LYS A 67 -2.78 -17.06 -10.19
N LYS A 68 -3.91 -16.48 -10.62
CA LYS A 68 -3.98 -15.76 -11.90
C LYS A 68 -3.07 -14.53 -11.92
N VAL A 69 -2.96 -13.83 -10.78
CA VAL A 69 -2.05 -12.69 -10.65
C VAL A 69 -0.61 -13.18 -10.68
N MET A 70 -0.29 -14.25 -9.95
CA MET A 70 1.07 -14.78 -9.93
C MET A 70 1.50 -15.33 -11.30
N ASP A 71 0.64 -16.10 -11.97
CA ASP A 71 0.90 -16.61 -13.32
C ASP A 71 1.13 -15.47 -14.34
N TYR A 72 0.37 -14.38 -14.21
CA TYR A 72 0.56 -13.20 -15.06
C TYR A 72 1.88 -12.46 -14.76
N MET A 73 2.24 -12.34 -13.49
CA MET A 73 3.42 -11.57 -13.07
C MET A 73 4.74 -12.33 -13.18
N SER A 74 4.73 -13.66 -13.13
CA SER A 74 5.94 -14.49 -13.14
C SER A 74 6.90 -14.24 -14.32
N PRO A 75 6.49 -13.86 -15.53
CA PRO A 75 7.41 -13.48 -16.60
C PRO A 75 8.12 -12.13 -16.38
N PHE A 76 7.59 -11.29 -15.51
CA PHE A 76 8.10 -9.92 -15.29
C PHE A 76 8.95 -9.80 -14.03
N MET A 77 8.77 -10.71 -13.06
CA MET A 77 9.49 -10.66 -11.78
C MET A 77 9.80 -12.06 -11.25
N LYS A 78 10.90 -12.14 -10.51
CA LYS A 78 11.20 -13.23 -9.60
C LYS A 78 11.25 -12.67 -8.18
N LEU A 79 10.57 -13.30 -7.23
CA LEU A 79 10.57 -12.90 -5.84
C LEU A 79 11.74 -13.56 -5.11
N ASN A 80 12.38 -12.80 -4.22
CA ASN A 80 13.32 -13.34 -3.27
C ASN A 80 12.60 -14.11 -2.13
N ASN A 81 13.35 -14.63 -1.17
CA ASN A 81 12.79 -15.37 -0.03
C ASN A 81 12.43 -14.48 1.17
N TYR A 82 12.30 -13.17 0.99
CA TYR A 82 11.95 -12.27 2.07
C TYR A 82 10.56 -12.57 2.64
N ARG A 83 10.51 -12.74 3.97
CA ARG A 83 9.26 -12.87 4.74
C ARG A 83 9.07 -11.63 5.59
N HIS A 84 7.92 -10.98 5.42
CA HIS A 84 7.68 -9.71 6.08
C HIS A 84 7.39 -9.88 7.56
N GLN A 85 8.26 -9.29 8.37
CA GLN A 85 8.15 -9.17 9.81
C GLN A 85 8.03 -7.70 10.17
N VAL A 86 7.21 -7.40 11.15
CA VAL A 86 7.04 -6.05 11.69
C VAL A 86 7.32 -6.09 13.18
N LEU A 87 8.23 -5.25 13.63
CA LEU A 87 8.46 -5.01 15.04
C LEU A 87 7.77 -3.71 15.47
N THR A 88 7.47 -3.57 16.74
CA THR A 88 6.94 -2.32 17.30
C THR A 88 7.69 -1.93 18.54
N LYS A 89 8.11 -0.67 18.61
CA LYS A 89 8.70 -0.09 19.81
C LYS A 89 7.61 0.55 20.68
N HIS A 90 7.56 0.14 21.92
CA HIS A 90 6.72 0.75 22.96
C HIS A 90 7.57 0.97 24.21
N LYS A 91 7.68 2.22 24.65
CA LYS A 91 8.62 2.64 25.71
C LYS A 91 10.05 2.21 25.35
N ASN A 92 10.71 1.43 26.19
CA ASN A 92 12.10 0.96 26.01
C ASN A 92 12.19 -0.47 25.48
N TYR A 93 11.06 -1.08 25.08
CA TYR A 93 11.00 -2.48 24.64
C TYR A 93 10.57 -2.59 23.19
N VAL A 94 11.01 -3.65 22.53
CA VAL A 94 10.62 -4.02 21.17
C VAL A 94 9.77 -5.29 21.24
N TYR A 95 8.67 -5.31 20.48
CA TYR A 95 7.70 -6.40 20.46
C TYR A 95 7.42 -6.83 19.02
N GLN A 96 7.04 -8.09 18.83
CA GLN A 96 6.60 -8.60 17.53
C GLN A 96 5.20 -8.11 17.16
N MET A 97 4.96 -7.90 15.86
CA MET A 97 3.66 -7.58 15.29
C MET A 97 3.42 -8.43 14.02
N PRO A 98 2.19 -8.91 13.79
CA PRO A 98 0.96 -8.72 14.58
C PRO A 98 1.08 -9.25 16.00
N ILE A 99 0.17 -8.79 16.90
CA ILE A 99 0.11 -9.28 18.27
C ILE A 99 0.05 -10.82 18.26
N ASN A 100 1.07 -11.46 18.79
CA ASN A 100 1.23 -12.91 18.85
C ASN A 100 1.53 -13.38 20.29
N LEU A 101 1.80 -14.68 20.48
CA LEU A 101 2.05 -15.25 21.81
C LEU A 101 3.29 -14.62 22.47
N GLU A 102 4.35 -14.35 21.69
CA GLU A 102 5.55 -13.65 22.20
C GLU A 102 5.19 -12.24 22.68
N THR A 103 4.46 -11.46 21.88
CA THR A 103 4.01 -10.11 22.23
C THR A 103 3.20 -10.10 23.54
N ILE A 104 2.29 -11.08 23.68
CA ILE A 104 1.45 -11.23 24.89
C ILE A 104 2.33 -11.54 26.10
N ASN A 105 3.17 -12.57 26.00
CA ASN A 105 4.02 -13.02 27.09
C ASN A 105 5.00 -11.91 27.54
N SER A 106 5.65 -11.24 26.59
CA SER A 106 6.58 -10.15 26.89
C SER A 106 5.88 -8.95 27.54
N LEU A 107 4.72 -8.50 27.02
CA LEU A 107 4.02 -7.32 27.58
C LEU A 107 3.49 -7.58 28.99
N PHE A 108 2.98 -8.79 29.26
CA PHE A 108 2.39 -9.16 30.55
C PHE A 108 3.41 -9.76 31.52
N LYS A 109 4.65 -9.99 31.08
CA LYS A 109 5.71 -10.67 31.84
C LYS A 109 5.23 -12.04 32.36
N LYS A 110 4.70 -12.85 31.44
CA LYS A 110 4.15 -14.18 31.68
C LYS A 110 4.80 -15.18 30.73
N ASN A 111 4.53 -16.45 30.99
CA ASN A 111 4.95 -17.55 30.16
C ASN A 111 3.74 -18.45 29.86
N PHE A 112 2.73 -17.85 29.22
CA PHE A 112 1.50 -18.57 28.89
C PHE A 112 1.72 -19.53 27.72
N SER A 113 1.08 -20.69 27.82
CA SER A 113 0.79 -21.53 26.67
C SER A 113 -0.25 -20.87 25.74
N PRO A 114 -0.44 -21.34 24.51
CA PRO A 114 -1.46 -20.81 23.59
C PRO A 114 -2.87 -20.72 24.20
N SER A 115 -3.29 -21.75 24.94
CA SER A 115 -4.62 -21.82 25.57
C SER A 115 -4.76 -20.82 26.71
N GLU A 116 -3.77 -20.75 27.60
CA GLU A 116 -3.77 -19.80 28.72
C GLU A 116 -3.75 -18.34 28.22
N ALA A 117 -2.94 -18.05 27.20
CA ALA A 117 -2.92 -16.71 26.59
C ALA A 117 -4.29 -16.33 26.00
N LYS A 118 -4.95 -17.27 25.30
CA LYS A 118 -6.27 -17.06 24.72
C LYS A 118 -7.31 -16.77 25.78
N GLU A 119 -7.32 -17.54 26.87
CA GLU A 119 -8.26 -17.36 27.98
C GLU A 119 -7.96 -16.06 28.73
N PHE A 120 -6.71 -15.77 29.00
CA PHE A 120 -6.28 -14.53 29.63
C PHE A 120 -6.73 -13.29 28.83
N ILE A 121 -6.45 -13.23 27.53
CA ILE A 121 -6.88 -12.10 26.67
C ILE A 121 -8.40 -12.02 26.63
N ARG A 122 -9.13 -13.15 26.56
CA ARG A 122 -10.59 -13.18 26.66
C ARG A 122 -11.08 -12.57 27.96
N SER A 123 -10.47 -12.93 29.10
CA SER A 123 -10.86 -12.37 30.41
C SER A 123 -10.62 -10.85 30.46
N LEU A 124 -9.57 -10.34 29.85
CA LEU A 124 -9.30 -8.90 29.76
C LEU A 124 -10.30 -8.18 28.85
N SER A 125 -10.64 -8.74 27.70
CA SER A 125 -11.61 -8.13 26.78
C SER A 125 -13.03 -8.13 27.35
N GLN A 126 -13.44 -9.18 28.09
CA GLN A 126 -14.74 -9.24 28.74
C GLN A 126 -14.93 -8.15 29.82
N LYS A 127 -13.86 -7.74 30.52
CA LYS A 127 -13.91 -6.63 31.50
C LYS A 127 -14.26 -5.28 30.89
N GLU A 128 -14.12 -5.11 29.57
CA GLU A 128 -14.48 -3.88 28.86
C GLU A 128 -16.00 -3.75 28.66
N ASN A 129 -16.78 -4.83 28.88
CA ASN A 129 -18.26 -4.89 28.79
C ASN A 129 -18.82 -4.38 27.46
N ILE A 130 -18.09 -4.59 26.34
CA ILE A 130 -18.50 -4.14 25.02
C ILE A 130 -19.13 -5.33 24.27
N LEU A 131 -20.44 -5.34 24.15
CA LEU A 131 -21.18 -6.39 23.42
C LEU A 131 -21.28 -6.11 21.94
N LYS A 132 -21.50 -4.85 21.56
CA LYS A 132 -21.67 -4.42 20.18
C LYS A 132 -20.77 -3.20 19.90
N PRO A 133 -19.54 -3.42 19.40
CA PRO A 133 -18.62 -2.32 19.14
C PRO A 133 -19.08 -1.47 17.98
N GLU A 134 -19.19 -0.15 18.19
CA GLU A 134 -19.64 0.83 17.20
C GLU A 134 -18.48 1.50 16.46
N ASN A 135 -17.30 1.57 17.08
CA ASN A 135 -16.12 2.23 16.56
C ASN A 135 -14.85 1.36 16.69
N PHE A 136 -13.74 1.86 16.14
CA PHE A 136 -12.45 1.17 16.13
C PHE A 136 -11.93 0.87 17.56
N GLU A 137 -12.01 1.85 18.49
CA GLU A 137 -11.55 1.64 19.87
C GLU A 137 -12.33 0.54 20.55
N GLU A 138 -13.65 0.58 20.50
CA GLU A 138 -14.50 -0.44 21.09
C GLU A 138 -14.25 -1.82 20.48
N LYS A 139 -14.07 -1.88 19.15
CA LYS A 139 -13.73 -3.13 18.47
C LYS A 139 -12.39 -3.68 18.92
N ALA A 140 -11.38 -2.85 19.06
CA ALA A 140 -10.09 -3.25 19.58
C ALA A 140 -10.19 -3.74 21.03
N LEU A 141 -10.83 -2.97 21.91
CA LEU A 141 -10.99 -3.31 23.32
C LEU A 141 -11.74 -4.63 23.51
N SER A 142 -12.80 -4.88 22.73
CA SER A 142 -13.58 -6.13 22.77
C SER A 142 -12.80 -7.38 22.32
N ILE A 143 -11.64 -7.20 21.69
CA ILE A 143 -10.82 -8.32 21.18
C ILE A 143 -9.53 -8.49 21.99
N ILE A 144 -8.80 -7.41 22.28
CA ILE A 144 -7.46 -7.47 22.88
C ILE A 144 -7.37 -6.88 24.30
N GLY A 145 -8.42 -6.22 24.77
CA GLY A 145 -8.43 -5.53 26.06
C GLY A 145 -7.55 -4.27 26.09
N ARG A 146 -7.72 -3.49 27.14
CA ARG A 146 -7.17 -2.12 27.26
C ARG A 146 -5.64 -2.05 27.27
N LYS A 147 -4.95 -3.00 27.87
CA LYS A 147 -3.48 -2.92 28.00
C LYS A 147 -2.79 -3.06 26.66
N LEU A 148 -3.16 -4.05 25.83
CA LEU A 148 -2.63 -4.23 24.46
C LEU A 148 -3.05 -3.07 23.56
N TYR A 149 -4.32 -2.63 23.66
CA TYR A 149 -4.82 -1.49 22.91
C TYR A 149 -3.99 -0.22 23.17
N ASN A 150 -3.79 0.12 24.45
CA ASN A 150 -3.01 1.32 24.81
C ASN A 150 -1.53 1.22 24.41
N ALA A 151 -0.93 0.03 24.51
CA ALA A 151 0.48 -0.16 24.19
C ALA A 151 0.78 -0.03 22.69
N PHE A 152 -0.04 -0.64 21.84
CA PHE A 152 0.35 -0.83 20.44
C PHE A 152 -0.59 -0.17 19.44
N ILE A 153 -1.87 0.05 19.80
CA ILE A 153 -2.90 0.38 18.81
C ILE A 153 -3.32 1.85 18.90
N LYS A 154 -3.71 2.32 20.08
CA LYS A 154 -4.32 3.64 20.28
C LYS A 154 -3.54 4.78 19.65
N ASN A 155 -2.32 4.99 20.10
CA ASN A 155 -1.51 6.13 19.68
C ASN A 155 -0.95 5.96 18.27
N TYR A 156 -0.64 4.72 17.87
CA TYR A 156 -0.25 4.41 16.49
C TYR A 156 -1.39 4.77 15.51
N THR A 157 -2.61 4.33 15.82
CA THR A 157 -3.79 4.61 15.01
C THR A 157 -4.09 6.10 14.96
N PHE A 158 -4.02 6.79 16.10
CA PHE A 158 -4.18 8.24 16.15
C PHE A 158 -3.17 8.97 15.24
N LYS A 159 -1.88 8.62 15.30
CA LYS A 159 -0.87 9.21 14.39
C LYS A 159 -1.18 8.89 12.93
N GLN A 160 -1.43 7.63 12.63
CA GLN A 160 -1.66 7.17 11.25
C GLN A 160 -2.88 7.83 10.60
N TRP A 161 -3.98 7.95 11.32
CA TRP A 161 -5.23 8.47 10.78
C TRP A 161 -5.45 9.95 11.08
N GLY A 162 -4.79 10.50 12.11
CA GLY A 162 -4.92 11.88 12.54
C GLY A 162 -6.27 12.24 13.15
N ILE A 163 -7.08 11.25 13.49
CA ILE A 163 -8.37 11.38 14.16
C ILE A 163 -8.42 10.40 15.33
N ASN A 164 -9.32 10.66 16.27
CA ASN A 164 -9.48 9.78 17.42
C ASN A 164 -9.95 8.39 16.97
N PRO A 165 -9.36 7.29 17.48
CA PRO A 165 -9.84 5.94 17.18
C PRO A 165 -11.34 5.69 17.42
N LYS A 166 -11.98 6.46 18.30
CA LYS A 166 -13.42 6.44 18.51
C LYS A 166 -14.24 6.95 17.31
N GLU A 167 -13.62 7.74 16.45
CA GLU A 167 -14.26 8.30 15.26
C GLU A 167 -14.05 7.42 14.00
N LEU A 168 -13.19 6.41 14.11
CA LEU A 168 -12.95 5.45 13.03
C LEU A 168 -14.00 4.32 13.04
N PRO A 169 -14.41 3.83 11.84
CA PRO A 169 -15.31 2.68 11.77
C PRO A 169 -14.72 1.42 12.43
N ALA A 170 -15.53 0.65 13.13
CA ALA A 170 -15.13 -0.62 13.77
C ALA A 170 -14.45 -1.59 12.77
N SER A 171 -14.89 -1.61 11.52
CA SER A 171 -14.34 -2.46 10.45
C SER A 171 -12.86 -2.19 10.14
N THR A 172 -12.33 -1.04 10.48
CA THR A 172 -10.92 -0.70 10.27
C THR A 172 -9.99 -1.57 11.12
N PHE A 173 -10.43 -2.04 12.29
CA PHE A 173 -9.66 -2.94 13.16
C PHE A 173 -9.56 -4.37 12.61
N ASN A 174 -10.44 -4.81 11.74
CA ASN A 174 -10.47 -6.19 11.24
C ASN A 174 -9.19 -6.61 10.47
N ARG A 175 -8.30 -5.67 10.16
CA ARG A 175 -7.01 -5.91 9.49
C ARG A 175 -5.88 -6.30 10.44
N LEU A 176 -6.10 -6.24 11.74
CA LEU A 176 -5.08 -6.52 12.76
C LEU A 176 -5.33 -7.90 13.37
N PRO A 177 -4.67 -8.96 12.88
CA PRO A 177 -4.85 -10.30 13.45
C PRO A 177 -4.22 -10.39 14.83
N VAL A 178 -4.84 -11.20 15.70
CA VAL A 178 -4.28 -11.61 16.99
C VAL A 178 -4.03 -13.11 16.94
N ARG A 179 -2.84 -13.53 17.30
CA ARG A 179 -2.38 -14.90 17.18
C ARG A 179 -1.97 -15.47 18.54
N PHE A 180 -2.39 -16.70 18.82
CA PHE A 180 -1.97 -17.41 20.02
C PHE A 180 -0.92 -18.49 19.69
N ASN A 181 0.04 -18.12 18.87
CA ASN A 181 1.23 -18.89 18.52
C ASN A 181 2.39 -17.93 18.24
N TYR A 182 3.58 -18.45 17.94
CA TYR A 182 4.78 -17.64 17.67
C TYR A 182 4.96 -17.26 16.22
N ASN A 183 3.93 -17.35 15.38
CA ASN A 183 4.04 -16.97 13.97
C ASN A 183 4.12 -15.44 13.84
N GLU A 184 5.24 -14.96 13.36
CA GLU A 184 5.58 -13.55 13.16
C GLU A 184 5.41 -13.08 11.71
N ASP A 185 5.18 -13.99 10.75
CA ASP A 185 4.99 -13.65 9.34
C ASP A 185 3.74 -12.78 9.17
N TYR A 186 3.93 -11.55 8.73
CA TYR A 186 2.84 -10.57 8.60
C TYR A 186 1.78 -11.03 7.59
N PHE A 187 2.20 -11.69 6.50
CA PHE A 187 1.34 -12.18 5.42
C PHE A 187 1.25 -13.72 5.38
N ASN A 188 1.19 -14.38 6.54
CA ASN A 188 1.18 -15.84 6.64
C ASN A 188 0.01 -16.53 5.92
N HIS A 189 -1.00 -15.79 5.50
CA HIS A 189 -2.14 -16.25 4.72
C HIS A 189 -1.90 -16.24 3.21
N CYS A 190 -0.77 -15.68 2.76
CA CYS A 190 -0.43 -15.58 1.33
C CYS A 190 0.47 -16.74 0.88
N ASN A 191 0.14 -17.34 -0.26
CA ASN A 191 0.93 -18.43 -0.84
C ASN A 191 2.29 -17.93 -1.39
N TRP A 192 2.31 -16.69 -1.87
CA TRP A 192 3.50 -16.03 -2.40
C TRP A 192 3.70 -14.70 -1.68
N GLN A 193 4.91 -14.45 -1.24
CA GLN A 193 5.37 -13.16 -0.77
C GLN A 193 6.86 -13.00 -0.99
N GLY A 194 7.33 -11.78 -1.11
CA GLY A 194 8.74 -11.44 -1.27
C GLY A 194 8.93 -10.06 -1.87
N ILE A 195 10.18 -9.73 -2.14
CA ILE A 195 10.59 -8.53 -2.87
C ILE A 195 11.09 -8.99 -4.25
N PRO A 196 10.79 -8.27 -5.34
CA PRO A 196 11.37 -8.58 -6.64
C PRO A 196 12.91 -8.49 -6.57
N GLU A 197 13.61 -9.56 -7.01
CA GLU A 197 15.07 -9.66 -6.89
C GLU A 197 15.83 -8.46 -7.49
N ASN A 198 15.28 -7.88 -8.58
CA ASN A 198 15.87 -6.72 -9.27
C ASN A 198 15.09 -5.42 -9.01
N GLY A 199 14.27 -5.38 -7.97
CA GLY A 199 13.45 -4.24 -7.61
C GLY A 199 12.18 -4.09 -8.43
N TYR A 200 11.33 -3.16 -8.00
CA TYR A 200 10.05 -2.94 -8.66
C TYR A 200 10.18 -2.22 -10.00
N THR A 201 11.13 -1.31 -10.15
CA THR A 201 11.26 -0.49 -11.36
C THR A 201 11.47 -1.34 -12.60
N GLU A 202 12.28 -2.40 -12.52
CA GLU A 202 12.49 -3.35 -13.63
C GLU A 202 11.19 -4.02 -14.11
N ILE A 203 10.25 -4.30 -13.20
CA ILE A 203 8.95 -4.87 -13.58
C ILE A 203 8.22 -3.93 -14.53
N PHE A 204 8.20 -2.63 -14.22
CA PHE A 204 7.54 -1.65 -15.07
C PHE A 204 8.26 -1.43 -16.40
N GLU A 205 9.59 -1.49 -16.39
CA GLU A 205 10.39 -1.47 -17.63
C GLU A 205 10.01 -2.64 -18.53
N LYS A 206 9.91 -3.86 -17.99
CA LYS A 206 9.48 -5.06 -18.73
C LYS A 206 8.03 -4.96 -19.21
N LEU A 207 7.10 -4.51 -18.38
CA LEU A 207 5.69 -4.32 -18.76
C LEU A 207 5.53 -3.31 -19.90
N LEU A 208 6.33 -2.27 -19.92
CA LEU A 208 6.26 -1.17 -20.89
C LEU A 208 7.24 -1.32 -22.07
N SER A 209 7.95 -2.44 -22.19
CA SER A 209 9.01 -2.65 -23.19
C SER A 209 8.54 -2.78 -24.64
N SER A 210 7.23 -2.96 -24.87
CA SER A 210 6.68 -3.12 -26.22
C SER A 210 6.90 -1.87 -27.09
N LYS A 211 7.35 -2.06 -28.34
CA LYS A 211 7.48 -0.97 -29.35
C LYS A 211 6.16 -0.22 -29.61
N ARG A 212 5.01 -0.81 -29.24
CA ARG A 212 3.69 -0.19 -29.36
C ARG A 212 3.32 0.68 -28.15
N ILE A 213 4.14 0.70 -27.10
CA ILE A 213 3.92 1.53 -25.93
C ILE A 213 4.92 2.68 -25.95
N LYS A 214 4.41 3.89 -25.87
CA LYS A 214 5.23 5.09 -25.65
C LYS A 214 4.93 5.65 -24.27
N THR A 215 5.98 5.91 -23.49
CA THR A 215 5.88 6.52 -22.16
C THR A 215 6.30 7.99 -22.22
N LEU A 216 5.49 8.86 -21.61
CA LEU A 216 5.77 10.27 -21.46
C LEU A 216 5.66 10.64 -19.96
N LEU A 217 6.79 10.93 -19.35
CA LEU A 217 6.92 11.33 -17.94
C LEU A 217 6.92 12.85 -17.80
N ASN A 218 6.80 13.35 -16.55
CA ASN A 218 6.65 14.78 -16.26
C ASN A 218 5.49 15.43 -17.04
N CYS A 219 4.43 14.65 -17.29
CA CYS A 219 3.30 15.06 -18.10
C CYS A 219 2.00 14.96 -17.28
N ASP A 220 1.49 16.09 -16.83
CA ASP A 220 0.18 16.15 -16.16
C ASP A 220 -0.93 16.10 -17.21
N PHE A 221 -1.90 15.23 -16.99
CA PHE A 221 -3.04 15.03 -17.89
C PHE A 221 -3.83 16.33 -18.09
N PHE A 222 -4.10 17.07 -17.02
CA PHE A 222 -4.98 18.24 -17.05
C PHE A 222 -4.37 19.45 -17.76
N THR A 223 -3.04 19.57 -17.75
CA THR A 223 -2.35 20.65 -18.48
C THR A 223 -2.20 20.35 -19.96
N ASN A 224 -2.42 19.10 -20.39
CA ASN A 224 -2.16 18.64 -21.75
C ASN A 224 -3.35 17.93 -22.40
N VAL A 225 -4.53 17.94 -21.77
CA VAL A 225 -5.68 17.10 -22.18
C VAL A 225 -6.08 17.30 -23.64
N GLU A 226 -6.07 18.54 -24.14
CA GLU A 226 -6.44 18.87 -25.51
C GLU A 226 -5.47 18.33 -26.55
N SER A 227 -4.22 18.07 -26.16
CA SER A 227 -3.18 17.51 -27.01
C SER A 227 -3.34 16.01 -27.23
N PHE A 228 -4.15 15.34 -26.41
CA PHE A 228 -4.29 13.89 -26.44
C PHE A 228 -5.62 13.47 -27.04
N LYS A 229 -5.58 12.93 -28.25
CA LYS A 229 -6.76 12.42 -28.98
C LYS A 229 -6.57 10.93 -29.28
N PRO A 230 -6.84 10.01 -28.33
CA PRO A 230 -6.76 8.58 -28.59
C PRO A 230 -7.86 8.17 -29.58
N LYS A 231 -7.54 7.18 -30.43
CA LYS A 231 -8.51 6.68 -31.41
C LYS A 231 -9.70 5.98 -30.76
N TYR A 232 -9.47 5.20 -29.68
CA TYR A 232 -10.51 4.41 -29.02
C TYR A 232 -10.90 4.97 -27.66
N ALA A 233 -9.97 5.07 -26.72
CA ALA A 233 -10.32 5.46 -25.37
C ALA A 233 -9.15 5.98 -24.53
N THR A 234 -9.50 6.68 -23.46
CA THR A 234 -8.61 7.05 -22.36
C THR A 234 -8.87 6.15 -21.15
N ILE A 235 -7.82 5.64 -20.53
CA ILE A 235 -7.87 4.94 -19.25
C ILE A 235 -7.29 5.87 -18.19
N TYR A 236 -8.13 6.34 -17.28
CA TYR A 236 -7.76 7.29 -16.25
C TYR A 236 -7.60 6.60 -14.90
N THR A 237 -6.39 6.65 -14.30
CA THR A 237 -6.08 6.00 -13.03
C THR A 237 -5.87 6.98 -11.87
N GLY A 238 -5.97 8.28 -12.13
CA GLY A 238 -5.86 9.33 -11.12
C GLY A 238 -7.10 9.47 -10.23
N PRO A 239 -7.10 10.40 -9.25
CA PRO A 239 -8.25 10.63 -8.38
C PRO A 239 -9.50 11.01 -9.18
N ILE A 240 -10.60 10.31 -8.94
CA ILE A 240 -11.85 10.49 -9.71
C ILE A 240 -12.48 11.88 -9.45
N ASP A 241 -12.39 12.37 -8.22
CA ASP A 241 -12.89 13.69 -7.83
C ASP A 241 -12.14 14.82 -8.56
N LYS A 242 -10.80 14.68 -8.70
CA LYS A 242 -9.98 15.63 -9.48
C LYS A 242 -10.40 15.64 -10.95
N PHE A 243 -10.70 14.47 -11.53
CA PHE A 243 -11.16 14.40 -12.92
C PHE A 243 -12.41 15.23 -13.18
N PHE A 244 -13.33 15.24 -12.22
CA PHE A 244 -14.57 16.02 -12.29
C PHE A 244 -14.46 17.39 -11.60
N ASN A 245 -13.24 17.94 -11.47
CA ASN A 245 -12.97 19.24 -10.86
C ASN A 245 -13.67 19.42 -9.50
N TYR A 246 -13.66 18.34 -8.69
CA TYR A 246 -14.23 18.30 -7.33
C TYR A 246 -15.71 18.68 -7.24
N LYS A 247 -16.50 18.46 -8.29
CA LYS A 247 -17.91 18.84 -8.40
C LYS A 247 -18.78 18.45 -7.20
N PHE A 248 -18.48 17.31 -6.57
CA PHE A 248 -19.20 16.81 -5.39
C PHE A 248 -18.36 16.86 -4.10
N GLY A 249 -17.32 17.70 -4.09
CA GLY A 249 -16.33 17.81 -3.00
C GLY A 249 -15.14 16.88 -3.15
N LYS A 250 -14.06 17.17 -2.42
CA LYS A 250 -12.86 16.35 -2.38
C LYS A 250 -13.12 15.06 -1.61
N LEU A 251 -12.63 13.93 -2.12
CA LEU A 251 -12.58 12.67 -1.37
C LEU A 251 -11.46 12.72 -0.33
N GLY A 252 -11.74 12.20 0.87
CA GLY A 252 -10.78 12.22 1.97
C GLY A 252 -9.65 11.22 1.79
N TRP A 253 -8.40 11.70 1.82
CA TRP A 253 -7.20 10.87 1.73
C TRP A 253 -6.24 11.18 2.88
N ARG A 254 -5.59 10.13 3.38
CA ARG A 254 -4.36 10.27 4.15
C ARG A 254 -3.17 10.28 3.21
N SER A 255 -2.22 11.13 3.52
CA SER A 255 -0.94 11.22 2.82
C SER A 255 0.21 10.84 3.71
N LEU A 256 1.37 10.58 3.11
CA LEU A 256 2.61 10.24 3.80
C LEU A 256 3.74 11.12 3.31
N ASN A 257 4.66 11.43 4.21
CA ASN A 257 5.95 12.04 3.89
C ASN A 257 7.07 11.11 4.38
N PHE A 258 8.12 10.98 3.58
CA PHE A 258 9.25 10.08 3.84
C PHE A 258 10.53 10.88 3.96
N LYS A 259 11.19 10.80 5.13
CA LYS A 259 12.47 11.44 5.38
C LYS A 259 13.58 10.41 5.30
N HIS A 260 14.44 10.53 4.30
CA HIS A 260 15.58 9.65 4.07
C HIS A 260 16.78 10.12 4.89
N LEU A 261 17.37 9.24 5.66
CA LEU A 261 18.52 9.51 6.53
C LEU A 261 19.58 8.42 6.35
N ILE A 262 20.82 8.82 6.14
CA ILE A 262 21.96 7.90 6.12
C ILE A 262 22.55 7.86 7.53
N LYS A 263 22.70 6.66 8.06
CA LYS A 263 23.35 6.39 9.35
C LYS A 263 24.73 5.77 9.12
N THR A 264 25.74 6.28 9.83
CA THR A 264 27.14 5.81 9.73
C THR A 264 27.35 4.56 10.59
N ILE A 265 26.43 3.61 10.45
CA ILE A 265 26.47 2.26 11.05
C ILE A 265 25.91 1.28 10.02
N PRO A 266 26.37 0.03 9.99
CA PRO A 266 25.96 -0.92 8.97
C PRO A 266 24.49 -1.37 9.08
N ASP A 267 23.95 -1.37 10.28
CA ASP A 267 22.58 -1.77 10.62
C ASP A 267 22.06 -0.88 11.75
N TYR A 268 20.87 -0.32 11.61
CA TYR A 268 20.29 0.62 12.55
C TYR A 268 19.26 -0.02 13.50
N GLN A 269 18.43 -0.92 13.01
CA GLN A 269 17.31 -1.47 13.77
C GLN A 269 17.12 -2.99 13.65
N GLY A 270 17.95 -3.68 12.87
CA GLY A 270 17.92 -5.15 12.74
C GLY A 270 16.69 -5.73 12.03
N THR A 271 15.89 -4.89 11.39
CA THR A 271 14.66 -5.31 10.69
C THR A 271 14.27 -4.32 9.61
N ALA A 272 13.54 -4.79 8.59
CA ALA A 272 13.11 -3.93 7.51
C ALA A 272 12.08 -2.86 7.95
N VAL A 273 11.19 -3.16 8.90
CA VAL A 273 10.14 -2.24 9.34
C VAL A 273 9.95 -2.32 10.85
N MET A 274 10.08 -1.18 11.51
CA MET A 274 9.76 -1.02 12.92
C MET A 274 8.72 0.08 13.10
N ASN A 275 7.61 -0.25 13.76
CA ASN A 275 6.57 0.69 14.17
C ASN A 275 6.96 1.40 15.46
N TYR A 276 6.57 2.65 15.59
CA TYR A 276 6.75 3.47 16.79
C TYR A 276 5.37 3.87 17.31
N ALA A 277 4.88 3.14 18.30
CA ALA A 277 3.51 3.32 18.80
C ALA A 277 3.35 4.60 19.64
N ASP A 278 4.36 5.02 20.36
CA ASP A 278 4.29 6.12 21.34
C ASP A 278 4.23 7.51 20.67
N LEU A 279 3.60 8.49 21.36
CA LEU A 279 3.40 9.85 20.84
C LEU A 279 4.66 10.73 20.88
N ASN A 280 5.70 10.35 21.63
CA ASN A 280 6.98 11.04 21.64
C ASN A 280 7.72 10.95 20.29
N TYR A 281 7.34 10.00 19.43
CA TYR A 281 7.81 9.90 18.05
C TYR A 281 6.77 10.49 17.09
N LYS A 282 7.18 11.47 16.27
CA LYS A 282 6.28 12.08 15.26
C LYS A 282 6.02 11.15 14.08
N TYR A 283 6.96 10.28 13.74
CA TYR A 283 6.80 9.24 12.69
C TYR A 283 6.05 8.02 13.24
N THR A 284 5.42 7.28 12.35
CA THR A 284 4.71 6.03 12.69
C THR A 284 5.61 4.81 12.55
N ARG A 285 6.58 4.86 11.64
CA ARG A 285 7.52 3.76 11.44
C ARG A 285 8.85 4.23 10.87
N ILE A 286 9.85 3.39 11.01
CA ILE A 286 11.12 3.49 10.31
C ILE A 286 11.26 2.27 9.41
N HIS A 287 11.62 2.51 8.16
CA HIS A 287 12.02 1.48 7.21
C HIS A 287 13.54 1.46 7.11
N GLU A 288 14.12 0.25 7.10
CA GLU A 288 15.54 0.02 6.83
C GLU A 288 15.68 -0.96 5.66
N PRO A 289 15.77 -0.44 4.43
CA PRO A 289 15.64 -1.25 3.21
C PRO A 289 16.71 -2.34 3.01
N ILE A 290 17.86 -2.24 3.66
CA ILE A 290 18.92 -3.26 3.55
C ILE A 290 18.39 -4.67 3.89
N HIS A 291 17.43 -4.77 4.80
CA HIS A 291 16.83 -6.03 5.23
C HIS A 291 15.80 -6.61 4.23
N LEU A 292 15.40 -5.86 3.19
CA LEU A 292 14.46 -6.34 2.18
C LEU A 292 15.10 -7.33 1.20
N HIS A 293 16.42 -7.28 1.08
CA HIS A 293 17.20 -8.12 0.19
C HIS A 293 18.28 -8.91 0.95
N PRO A 294 17.87 -9.88 1.79
CA PRO A 294 18.83 -10.66 2.59
C PRO A 294 19.81 -11.48 1.74
N GLU A 295 19.47 -11.75 0.47
CA GLU A 295 20.33 -12.43 -0.50
C GLU A 295 21.48 -11.55 -1.00
N ARG A 296 21.37 -10.22 -0.88
CA ARG A 296 22.39 -9.26 -1.34
C ARG A 296 23.41 -9.02 -0.23
N LYS A 297 24.65 -9.39 -0.48
CA LYS A 297 25.77 -9.09 0.43
C LYS A 297 26.22 -7.64 0.26
N ILE A 298 25.55 -6.71 0.93
CA ILE A 298 25.92 -5.30 0.92
C ILE A 298 26.93 -5.04 2.03
N ASN A 299 28.20 -4.91 1.68
CA ASN A 299 29.24 -4.54 2.64
C ASN A 299 29.34 -3.01 2.72
N SER A 300 28.47 -2.40 3.49
CA SER A 300 28.44 -0.95 3.71
C SER A 300 28.69 -0.60 5.17
N LYS A 301 29.49 0.45 5.40
CA LYS A 301 29.68 1.04 6.75
C LYS A 301 28.52 1.95 7.15
N SER A 302 27.54 2.12 6.27
CA SER A 302 26.40 3.01 6.45
C SER A 302 25.14 2.35 5.94
N THR A 303 24.01 2.61 6.61
CA THR A 303 22.69 2.17 6.18
C THR A 303 21.79 3.35 5.83
N LEU A 304 20.76 3.10 5.03
CA LEU A 304 19.66 4.02 4.75
C LEU A 304 18.48 3.67 5.64
N ILE A 305 17.98 4.67 6.39
CA ILE A 305 16.68 4.57 7.05
C ILE A 305 15.70 5.58 6.48
N ILE A 306 14.42 5.25 6.52
CA ILE A 306 13.34 6.11 6.02
C ILE A 306 12.29 6.24 7.12
N GLU A 307 12.18 7.45 7.66
CA GLU A 307 11.13 7.80 8.64
C GLU A 307 9.84 8.13 7.90
N GLU A 308 8.73 7.43 8.23
CA GLU A 308 7.41 7.64 7.65
C GLU A 308 6.55 8.54 8.54
N TYR A 309 6.14 9.68 8.00
CA TYR A 309 5.30 10.66 8.68
C TYR A 309 3.92 10.72 8.03
N PRO A 310 2.84 10.43 8.75
CA PRO A 310 1.49 10.69 8.28
C PRO A 310 1.23 12.20 8.22
N ILE A 311 0.67 12.67 7.12
CA ILE A 311 0.34 14.08 6.90
C ILE A 311 -1.08 14.25 6.35
N TYR A 312 -1.62 15.47 6.51
CA TYR A 312 -2.95 15.86 6.03
C TYR A 312 -2.92 16.54 4.65
N ASN A 313 -1.95 16.26 3.82
CA ASN A 313 -1.89 16.84 2.50
C ASN A 313 -2.53 15.89 1.47
N ASN A 314 -3.49 16.38 0.69
CA ASN A 314 -4.21 15.61 -0.32
C ASN A 314 -3.54 15.61 -1.70
N ASP A 315 -2.40 16.26 -1.87
CA ASP A 315 -1.73 16.36 -3.17
C ASP A 315 -1.15 15.01 -3.64
N GLU A 316 -0.76 14.15 -2.68
CA GLU A 316 -0.32 12.79 -2.93
C GLU A 316 -1.17 11.79 -2.10
N PRO A 317 -2.25 11.25 -2.66
CA PRO A 317 -3.18 10.39 -1.96
C PRO A 317 -2.61 8.99 -1.73
N TYR A 318 -2.59 8.53 -0.46
CA TYR A 318 -2.13 7.18 -0.08
C TYR A 318 -3.28 6.27 0.36
N TYR A 319 -4.03 6.66 1.39
CA TYR A 319 -5.08 5.82 1.98
C TYR A 319 -6.42 6.52 1.97
N PRO A 320 -7.49 5.91 1.42
CA PRO A 320 -8.83 6.48 1.48
C PRO A 320 -9.36 6.45 2.92
N ILE A 321 -9.90 7.57 3.40
CA ILE A 321 -10.43 7.69 4.78
C ILE A 321 -11.76 6.94 4.90
N ASN A 322 -12.55 6.89 3.82
CA ASN A 322 -13.83 6.16 3.77
C ASN A 322 -14.88 6.66 4.78
N ASP A 323 -14.84 7.96 5.13
CA ASP A 323 -15.89 8.60 5.91
C ASP A 323 -17.23 8.65 5.13
N ILE A 324 -18.31 9.05 5.80
CA ILE A 324 -19.67 9.09 5.24
C ILE A 324 -19.72 10.04 4.05
N ASN A 325 -19.15 11.23 4.18
CA ASN A 325 -19.16 12.26 3.14
C ASN A 325 -18.43 11.80 1.88
N SER A 326 -17.25 11.20 2.06
CA SER A 326 -16.47 10.63 0.95
C SER A 326 -17.21 9.49 0.24
N LYS A 327 -17.91 8.62 0.99
CA LYS A 327 -18.71 7.53 0.41
C LYS A 327 -19.86 8.04 -0.44
N ASP A 328 -20.55 9.08 0.01
CA ASP A 328 -21.69 9.65 -0.73
C ASP A 328 -21.21 10.44 -1.96
N ALA A 329 -20.14 11.22 -1.83
CA ALA A 329 -19.52 11.88 -2.97
C ALA A 329 -19.03 10.85 -4.01
N LEU A 330 -18.40 9.76 -3.57
CA LEU A 330 -17.94 8.67 -4.44
C LEU A 330 -19.08 8.04 -5.26
N LYS A 331 -20.25 7.81 -4.66
CA LYS A 331 -21.42 7.28 -5.38
C LYS A 331 -21.82 8.21 -6.54
N LYS A 332 -21.82 9.52 -6.28
CA LYS A 332 -22.13 10.54 -7.29
C LYS A 332 -21.07 10.57 -8.41
N TYR A 333 -19.78 10.51 -8.05
CA TYR A 333 -18.69 10.42 -9.04
C TYR A 333 -18.76 9.16 -9.87
N LYS A 334 -19.01 8.00 -9.27
CA LYS A 334 -19.20 6.73 -10.00
C LYS A 334 -20.41 6.74 -10.94
N HIS A 335 -21.48 7.44 -10.58
CA HIS A 335 -22.61 7.65 -11.49
C HIS A 335 -22.20 8.56 -12.66
N LEU A 336 -21.60 9.70 -12.36
CA LEU A 336 -21.14 10.64 -13.38
C LEU A 336 -20.08 10.04 -14.32
N SER A 337 -19.20 9.19 -13.83
CA SER A 337 -18.17 8.52 -14.65
C SER A 337 -18.74 7.62 -15.75
N LYS A 338 -19.97 7.14 -15.60
CA LYS A 338 -20.65 6.31 -16.63
C LYS A 338 -21.19 7.15 -17.79
N THR A 339 -21.33 8.47 -17.63
CA THR A 339 -21.84 9.35 -18.68
C THR A 339 -20.74 9.93 -19.56
N VAL A 340 -19.47 9.73 -19.21
CA VAL A 340 -18.33 10.24 -19.98
C VAL A 340 -17.95 9.20 -21.04
N PRO A 341 -18.14 9.50 -22.33
CA PRO A 341 -17.84 8.55 -23.39
C PRO A 341 -16.33 8.32 -23.53
N ASN A 342 -15.95 7.10 -23.91
CA ASN A 342 -14.58 6.74 -24.24
C ASN A 342 -13.56 6.97 -23.12
N ILE A 343 -14.00 7.03 -21.86
CA ILE A 343 -13.09 7.09 -20.69
C ILE A 343 -13.41 5.93 -19.74
N PHE A 344 -12.38 5.14 -19.44
CA PHE A 344 -12.42 4.07 -18.46
C PHE A 344 -11.71 4.51 -17.19
N PHE A 345 -12.43 4.57 -16.10
CA PHE A 345 -11.87 4.82 -14.77
C PHE A 345 -11.48 3.50 -14.11
N GLY A 346 -10.38 3.50 -13.36
CA GLY A 346 -9.96 2.35 -12.56
C GLY A 346 -8.59 2.51 -11.93
N GLY A 347 -8.27 1.59 -11.02
CA GLY A 347 -7.08 1.67 -10.18
C GLY A 347 -7.37 2.35 -8.84
N ARG A 348 -6.43 2.25 -7.92
CA ARG A 348 -6.59 2.61 -6.51
C ARG A 348 -7.20 4.01 -6.28
N LEU A 349 -6.74 4.99 -7.05
CA LEU A 349 -7.19 6.39 -6.89
C LEU A 349 -8.56 6.63 -7.54
N ALA A 350 -8.78 6.13 -8.77
CA ALA A 350 -10.05 6.31 -9.45
C ALA A 350 -11.19 5.49 -8.83
N ASP A 351 -10.88 4.31 -8.30
CA ASP A 351 -11.86 3.48 -7.58
C ASP A 351 -12.10 3.97 -6.13
N TYR A 352 -11.24 4.86 -5.62
CA TYR A 352 -11.21 5.28 -4.21
C TYR A 352 -11.18 4.06 -3.28
N ALA A 353 -10.25 3.14 -3.55
CA ALA A 353 -10.19 1.87 -2.86
C ALA A 353 -8.80 1.60 -2.27
N TYR A 354 -8.80 0.89 -1.16
CA TYR A 354 -7.57 0.36 -0.59
C TYR A 354 -7.22 -0.94 -1.32
N TYR A 355 -6.35 -0.83 -2.32
CA TYR A 355 -5.86 -1.97 -3.08
C TYR A 355 -4.42 -2.30 -2.69
N ASP A 356 -4.16 -3.55 -2.40
CA ASP A 356 -2.82 -4.11 -2.44
C ASP A 356 -2.35 -4.28 -3.91
N MET A 357 -1.08 -4.58 -4.13
CA MET A 357 -0.54 -4.67 -5.49
C MET A 357 -1.25 -5.74 -6.32
N ASP A 358 -1.49 -6.91 -5.74
CA ASP A 358 -2.17 -8.03 -6.39
C ASP A 358 -3.63 -7.69 -6.73
N MET A 359 -4.33 -7.01 -5.84
CA MET A 359 -5.69 -6.52 -6.09
C MET A 359 -5.71 -5.51 -7.25
N THR A 360 -4.71 -4.62 -7.31
CA THR A 360 -4.56 -3.65 -8.40
C THR A 360 -4.32 -4.33 -9.73
N ILE A 361 -3.45 -5.34 -9.77
CA ILE A 361 -3.15 -6.14 -10.97
C ILE A 361 -4.38 -6.93 -11.39
N SER A 362 -5.06 -7.60 -10.46
CA SER A 362 -6.30 -8.35 -10.72
C SER A 362 -7.39 -7.45 -11.31
N ALA A 363 -7.58 -6.26 -10.74
CA ALA A 363 -8.55 -5.29 -11.25
C ALA A 363 -8.21 -4.81 -12.68
N ALA A 364 -6.92 -4.60 -12.99
CA ALA A 364 -6.48 -4.25 -14.33
C ALA A 364 -6.74 -5.38 -15.34
N LEU A 365 -6.44 -6.63 -14.98
CA LEU A 365 -6.72 -7.79 -15.82
C LEU A 365 -8.23 -7.95 -16.10
N GLN A 366 -9.08 -7.77 -15.08
CA GLN A 366 -10.53 -7.79 -15.23
C GLN A 366 -11.04 -6.63 -16.12
N LYS A 367 -10.46 -5.44 -15.99
CA LYS A 367 -10.81 -4.30 -16.86
C LYS A 367 -10.40 -4.56 -18.30
N PHE A 368 -9.25 -5.17 -18.53
CA PHE A 368 -8.81 -5.56 -19.87
C PHE A 368 -9.83 -6.46 -20.58
N GLU A 369 -10.37 -7.47 -19.89
CA GLU A 369 -11.39 -8.34 -20.47
C GLU A 369 -12.67 -7.59 -20.86
N LYS A 370 -13.01 -6.51 -20.16
CA LYS A 370 -14.13 -5.63 -20.54
C LYS A 370 -13.80 -4.77 -21.76
N ILE A 371 -12.59 -4.20 -21.81
CA ILE A 371 -12.13 -3.37 -22.94
C ILE A 371 -12.08 -4.22 -24.22
N LYS A 372 -11.56 -5.46 -24.14
CA LYS A 372 -11.47 -6.41 -25.26
C LYS A 372 -12.82 -6.71 -25.93
N LYS A 373 -13.93 -6.64 -25.18
CA LYS A 373 -15.27 -6.90 -25.70
C LYS A 373 -15.90 -5.72 -26.44
N ILE A 374 -15.33 -4.52 -26.28
CA ILE A 374 -15.90 -3.28 -26.82
C ILE A 374 -15.17 -2.84 -28.09
N ILE A 375 -13.97 -3.37 -28.32
CA ILE A 375 -13.08 -3.07 -29.45
C ILE A 375 -12.98 -4.25 -30.39
#